data_2e1e1875bfb2147a2efe7f0eb9fa1dd3
#
_entry.id   2e1e1875bfb2147a2efe7f0eb9fa1dd3
#
_cell.length_a   1.000
_cell.length_b   1.000
_cell.length_c   1.000
_cell.angle_alpha   90.00
_cell.angle_beta   90.00
_cell.angle_gamma   90.00
#
_symmetry.space_group_name_H-M   'P 1'
#
loop_
_entity.id
_entity.type
_entity.pdbx_description
1 polymer ?
#
loop_
_entity_poly.entity_id
_entity_poly.type
_entity_poly.pdbx_seq_one_letter_code
_entity_poly.pdbx_strand_id
1 'polypeptide(L)' 'MNCLKEVLEKRGIKQTWLAERLGKSFCIANSYVCNRCQPSLDVLFEIAKILQVEPTDLIANK' A
#
# COMPACT_ATOMS: atom_id res chain seq x y z
N MET A 1 9.65 -4.35 -5.24
CA MET A 1 8.35 -5.01 -5.21
C MET A 1 7.77 -4.96 -3.80
N ASN A 2 6.47 -4.78 -3.68
CA ASN A 2 5.84 -4.70 -2.36
C ASN A 2 4.75 -5.75 -2.22
N CYS A 3 4.26 -5.94 -1.00
CA CYS A 3 3.23 -6.94 -0.66
C CYS A 3 1.89 -6.29 -0.34
N LEU A 4 1.66 -5.08 -0.84
CA LEU A 4 0.43 -4.34 -0.53
C LEU A 4 -0.82 -5.11 -0.88
N LYS A 5 -0.85 -5.73 -2.06
CA LYS A 5 -2.03 -6.47 -2.50
C LYS A 5 -2.38 -7.57 -1.50
N GLU A 6 -1.37 -8.31 -1.07
CA GLU A 6 -1.59 -9.39 -0.13
C GLU A 6 -2.09 -8.89 1.22
N VAL A 7 -1.51 -7.80 1.70
CA VAL A 7 -1.92 -7.22 2.98
C VAL A 7 -3.35 -6.73 2.92
N LEU A 8 -3.70 -6.03 1.83
CA LEU A 8 -5.06 -5.52 1.67
C LEU A 8 -6.08 -6.66 1.60
N GLU A 9 -5.77 -7.70 0.84
CA GLU A 9 -6.67 -8.84 0.71
C GLU A 9 -6.83 -9.56 2.05
N LYS A 10 -5.74 -9.73 2.75
CA LYS A 10 -5.76 -10.43 4.04
C LYS A 10 -6.60 -9.69 5.07
N ARG A 11 -6.60 -8.35 5.01
CA ARG A 11 -7.33 -7.54 5.96
C ARG A 11 -8.70 -7.10 5.46
N GLY A 12 -9.03 -7.46 4.22
CA GLY A 12 -10.31 -7.08 3.63
C GLY A 12 -10.44 -5.58 3.39
N ILE A 13 -9.34 -4.93 3.06
CA ILE A 13 -9.31 -3.48 2.84
C ILE A 13 -9.36 -3.21 1.35
N LYS A 14 -10.21 -2.26 0.95
CA LYS A 14 -10.36 -1.88 -0.45
C LYS A 14 -9.34 -0.83 -0.84
N GLN A 15 -8.89 -0.89 -2.10
CA GLN A 15 -7.94 0.08 -2.62
C GLN A 15 -8.50 1.49 -2.61
N THR A 16 -9.81 1.64 -2.84
CA THR A 16 -10.43 2.96 -2.80
C THR A 16 -10.32 3.58 -1.42
N TRP A 17 -10.51 2.78 -0.38
CA TRP A 17 -10.37 3.25 0.99
C TRP A 17 -8.93 3.73 1.25
N LEU A 18 -7.97 2.94 0.79
CA LEU A 18 -6.56 3.29 0.97
C LEU A 18 -6.23 4.58 0.23
N ALA A 19 -6.73 4.72 -1.00
CA ALA A 19 -6.47 5.92 -1.80
C ALA A 19 -6.99 7.16 -1.09
N GLU A 20 -8.19 7.07 -0.52
CA GLU A 20 -8.79 8.19 0.21
C GLU A 20 -7.95 8.57 1.42
N ARG A 21 -7.47 7.58 2.16
CA ARG A 21 -6.64 7.84 3.33
C ARG A 21 -5.30 8.46 2.97
N LEU A 22 -4.76 8.08 1.82
CA LEU A 22 -3.49 8.63 1.34
C LEU A 22 -3.66 10.02 0.73
N GLY A 23 -4.89 10.41 0.40
CA GLY A 23 -5.12 11.66 -0.32
C GLY A 23 -4.64 11.59 -1.76
N LYS A 24 -4.64 10.40 -2.35
CA LYS A 24 -4.21 10.18 -3.73
C LYS A 24 -5.34 9.55 -4.54
N SER A 25 -5.19 9.60 -5.86
CA SER A 25 -6.20 9.01 -6.74
C SER A 25 -6.15 7.49 -6.66
N PHE A 26 -7.27 6.87 -7.04
CA PHE A 26 -7.34 5.41 -7.11
C PHE A 26 -6.28 4.86 -8.07
N CYS A 27 -6.07 5.55 -9.19
CA CYS A 27 -5.08 5.09 -10.18
C CYS A 27 -3.69 4.99 -9.58
N ILE A 28 -3.31 5.97 -8.76
CA ILE A 28 -2.00 5.96 -8.12
C ILE A 28 -1.93 4.83 -7.10
N ALA A 29 -2.94 4.70 -6.26
CA ALA A 29 -2.96 3.64 -5.26
C ALA A 29 -2.94 2.26 -5.93
N ASN A 30 -3.70 2.10 -7.00
CA ASN A 30 -3.73 0.86 -7.75
C ASN A 30 -2.37 0.52 -8.36
N SER A 31 -1.64 1.53 -8.85
CA SER A 31 -0.31 1.29 -9.40
C SER A 31 0.66 0.78 -8.35
N TYR A 32 0.54 1.25 -7.11
CA TYR A 32 1.35 0.74 -6.01
C TYR A 32 0.98 -0.71 -5.69
N VAL A 33 -0.31 -1.00 -5.60
CA VAL A 33 -0.80 -2.33 -5.26
C VAL A 33 -0.42 -3.35 -6.32
N CYS A 34 -0.49 -2.95 -7.58
CA CYS A 34 -0.16 -3.84 -8.70
C CYS A 34 1.32 -3.87 -9.04
N ASN A 35 2.15 -3.19 -8.27
CA ASN A 35 3.61 -3.14 -8.46
C ASN A 35 4.03 -2.53 -9.78
N ARG A 36 3.18 -1.69 -10.36
CA ARG A 36 3.56 -0.94 -11.57
C ARG A 36 4.42 0.26 -11.22
N CYS A 37 4.23 0.78 -10.01
CA CYS A 37 4.98 1.91 -9.51
C CYS A 37 5.25 1.67 -8.03
N GLN A 38 6.48 1.85 -7.59
CA GLN A 38 6.80 1.65 -6.18
C GLN A 38 6.60 2.95 -5.42
N PRO A 39 5.99 2.92 -4.24
CA PRO A 39 5.85 4.12 -3.44
C PRO A 39 7.22 4.55 -2.90
N SER A 40 7.39 5.85 -2.69
CA SER A 40 8.58 6.35 -2.02
C SER A 40 8.56 5.87 -0.56
N LEU A 41 9.69 6.02 0.12
CA LEU A 41 9.77 5.61 1.52
C LEU A 41 8.77 6.37 2.37
N ASP A 42 8.60 7.67 2.12
CA ASP A 42 7.64 8.47 2.85
C ASP A 42 6.22 7.93 2.69
N VAL A 43 5.85 7.62 1.45
CA VAL A 43 4.52 7.07 1.16
C VAL A 43 4.38 5.68 1.76
N LEU A 44 5.43 4.88 1.68
CA LEU A 44 5.40 3.53 2.24
C LEU A 44 5.17 3.57 3.74
N PHE A 45 5.86 4.45 4.45
CA PHE A 45 5.66 4.62 5.88
C PHE A 45 4.24 5.09 6.19
N GLU A 46 3.70 5.98 5.37
CA GLU A 46 2.34 6.46 5.54
C GLU A 46 1.34 5.32 5.39
N ILE A 47 1.52 4.49 4.37
CA ILE A 47 0.66 3.33 4.15
C ILE A 47 0.74 2.38 5.35
N ALA A 48 1.94 2.13 5.84
CA ALA A 48 2.13 1.26 6.99
C ALA A 48 1.38 1.79 8.21
N LYS A 49 1.43 3.10 8.42
CA LYS A 49 0.75 3.76 9.52
C LYS A 49 -0.78 3.60 9.38
N ILE A 50 -1.28 3.83 8.17
CA ILE A 50 -2.72 3.73 7.89
C ILE A 50 -3.20 2.31 8.14
N LEU A 51 -2.43 1.32 7.70
CA LEU A 51 -2.79 -0.09 7.83
C LEU A 51 -2.41 -0.67 9.19
N GLN A 52 -1.69 0.09 10.00
CA GLN A 52 -1.24 -0.33 11.34
C GLN A 52 -0.37 -1.58 11.25
N VAL A 53 0.54 -1.57 10.31
CA VAL A 53 1.52 -2.65 10.14
C VAL A 53 2.92 -2.04 10.09
N GLU A 54 3.93 -2.88 10.23
CA GLU A 54 5.31 -2.43 10.10
C GLU A 54 5.62 -2.17 8.62
N PRO A 55 6.43 -1.14 8.31
CA PRO A 55 6.80 -0.90 6.92
C PRO A 55 7.46 -2.12 6.27
N THR A 56 8.22 -2.89 7.05
CA THR A 56 8.85 -4.10 6.54
C THR A 56 7.85 -5.16 6.09
N ASP A 57 6.64 -5.12 6.65
CA ASP A 57 5.59 -6.06 6.26
C ASP A 57 5.08 -5.79 4.84
N LEU A 58 5.35 -4.59 4.33
CA LEU A 58 4.90 -4.20 3.00
C LEU A 58 5.97 -4.44 1.94
N ILE A 59 7.16 -4.83 2.33
CA ILE A 59 8.26 -5.05 1.41
C ILE A 59 8.42 -6.55 1.17
N ALA A 60 8.44 -6.94 -0.11
CA ALA A 60 8.64 -8.33 -0.46
C ALA A 60 10.09 -8.73 -0.16
N ASN A 61 10.23 -9.78 0.60
CA ASN A 61 11.53 -10.25 1.07
C ASN A 61 11.93 -11.48 0.27
N LYS A 62 12.43 -11.25 -0.91
CA LYS A 62 12.82 -12.36 -1.77
C LYS A 62 14.23 -12.21 -2.25
#